data_1c270327ef8171076da41dd8b2e77ed8
#
_entry.id   1c270327ef8171076da41dd8b2e77ed8
#
_cell.length_a   1.000
_cell.length_b   1.000
_cell.length_c   1.000
_cell.angle_alpha   90.00
_cell.angle_beta   90.00
_cell.angle_gamma   90.00
#
_symmetry.space_group_name_H-M   'P 1'
#
loop_
_entity.id
_entity.type
_entity.pdbx_description
1 polymer ?
#
loop_
_entity_poly.entity_id
_entity_poly.type
_entity_poly.pdbx_seq_one_letter_code
_entity_poly.pdbx_strand_id
1 'polypeptide(L)'
;TMEEIGYRTDIFTLDGIAGSQREYIHWLLKTSTGKGKPEEILTSDAIDLLAAKLRTPLQVQQHLALALEGGYLAGEKPVTAALVESVLSRQLDDLEPTLTRHGYRLKDMVEQFDAKPSEIRALFSNQLDPARTAELRDRMLAVGLPI
;
A
#
# COMPACT_ATOMS: atom_id res chain seq x y z
N THR A 1 23.45 22.56 25.21
CA THR A 1 22.73 21.41 25.82
C THR A 1 21.57 20.96 24.94
N MET A 2 21.07 19.75 25.15
CA MET A 2 19.91 19.21 24.39
C MET A 2 18.66 20.08 24.54
N GLU A 3 18.46 20.75 25.65
CA GLU A 3 17.36 21.69 25.87
C GLU A 3 17.47 22.95 24.99
N GLU A 4 18.67 23.50 24.80
CA GLU A 4 18.89 24.66 23.91
C GLU A 4 18.64 24.33 22.44
N ILE A 5 18.88 23.09 21.99
CA ILE A 5 18.58 22.64 20.63
C ILE A 5 17.06 22.53 20.45
N GLY A 6 16.32 22.06 21.48
CA GLY A 6 14.86 21.94 21.44
C GLY A 6 14.14 23.27 21.21
N TYR A 7 14.63 24.36 21.77
CA TYR A 7 14.03 25.70 21.60
C TYR A 7 14.27 26.34 20.23
N ARG A 8 15.20 25.79 19.43
CA ARG A 8 15.55 26.31 18.09
C ARG A 8 15.10 25.38 16.96
N THR A 9 14.35 24.33 17.28
CA THR A 9 13.94 23.31 16.33
C THR A 9 12.44 23.41 16.11
N ASP A 10 12.03 23.76 14.90
CA ASP A 10 10.65 23.62 14.46
C ASP A 10 10.39 22.15 14.10
N ILE A 11 9.40 21.55 14.73
CA ILE A 11 9.00 20.16 14.45
C ILE A 11 7.85 20.19 13.46
N PHE A 12 8.09 19.66 12.26
CA PHE A 12 7.07 19.46 11.25
C PHE A 12 6.71 17.97 11.18
N THR A 13 5.43 17.68 11.29
CA THR A 13 4.91 16.33 11.10
C THR A 13 4.43 16.19 9.66
N LEU A 14 4.92 15.17 8.96
CA LEU A 14 4.46 14.80 7.63
C LEU A 14 3.45 13.67 7.75
N ASP A 15 2.19 13.99 7.66
CA ASP A 15 1.08 13.04 7.83
C ASP A 15 0.70 12.30 6.53
N GLY A 16 1.60 12.15 5.59
CA GLY A 16 1.30 11.50 4.31
C GLY A 16 0.18 12.21 3.54
N ILE A 17 -0.66 11.43 2.85
CA ILE A 17 -1.81 11.94 2.07
C ILE A 17 -3.16 11.67 2.76
N ALA A 18 -3.18 11.59 4.08
CA ALA A 18 -4.37 11.26 4.85
C ALA A 18 -5.57 12.15 4.48
N GLY A 19 -6.68 11.52 4.07
CA GLY A 19 -7.89 12.21 3.62
C GLY A 19 -7.87 12.70 2.17
N SER A 20 -6.73 12.65 1.47
CA SER A 20 -6.57 13.10 0.08
C SER A 20 -6.13 11.99 -0.88
N GLN A 21 -6.28 10.73 -0.47
CA GLN A 21 -5.85 9.59 -1.29
C GLN A 21 -6.57 9.54 -2.63
N ARG A 22 -7.90 9.76 -2.62
CA ARG A 22 -8.72 9.76 -3.84
C ARG A 22 -8.28 10.86 -4.82
N GLU A 23 -8.11 12.08 -4.32
CA GLU A 23 -7.63 13.21 -5.12
C GLU A 23 -6.23 12.98 -5.68
N TYR A 24 -5.36 12.36 -4.89
CA TYR A 24 -4.01 12.00 -5.32
C TYR A 24 -4.03 10.96 -6.44
N ILE A 25 -4.86 9.92 -6.34
CA ILE A 25 -5.04 8.91 -7.39
C ILE A 25 -5.56 9.57 -8.68
N HIS A 26 -6.58 10.41 -8.57
CA HIS A 26 -7.12 11.14 -9.71
C HIS A 26 -6.07 12.03 -10.38
N TRP A 27 -5.28 12.74 -9.58
CA TRP A 27 -4.18 13.57 -10.08
C TRP A 27 -3.12 12.74 -10.82
N LEU A 28 -2.70 11.61 -10.27
CA LEU A 28 -1.75 10.69 -10.91
C LEU A 28 -2.28 10.19 -12.25
N LEU A 29 -3.51 9.69 -12.29
CA LEU A 29 -4.13 9.18 -13.50
C LEU A 29 -4.25 10.29 -14.57
N LYS A 30 -4.72 11.47 -14.17
CA LYS A 30 -4.86 12.62 -15.06
C LYS A 30 -3.52 13.09 -15.64
N THR A 31 -2.48 13.14 -14.79
CA THR A 31 -1.14 13.57 -15.20
C THR A 31 -0.49 12.56 -16.13
N SER A 32 -0.73 11.26 -15.92
CA SER A 32 -0.15 10.17 -16.73
C SER A 32 -0.83 10.00 -18.07
N THR A 33 -2.12 10.35 -18.20
CA THR A 33 -2.92 10.07 -19.39
C THR A 33 -3.21 11.30 -20.27
N GLY A 34 -2.85 12.47 -19.79
CA GLY A 34 -3.03 13.73 -20.51
C GLY A 34 -4.51 14.11 -20.73
N LYS A 35 -5.14 13.64 -21.81
CA LYS A 35 -6.51 14.00 -22.15
C LYS A 35 -7.57 12.98 -21.70
N GLY A 36 -7.18 11.81 -21.19
CA GLY A 36 -8.11 10.77 -20.73
C GLY A 36 -8.75 11.13 -19.39
N LYS A 37 -9.94 10.58 -19.16
CA LYS A 37 -10.60 10.69 -17.85
C LYS A 37 -10.11 9.56 -16.96
N PRO A 38 -9.85 9.80 -15.66
CA PRO A 38 -9.45 8.76 -14.72
C PRO A 38 -10.38 7.54 -14.72
N GLU A 39 -11.69 7.75 -14.86
CA GLU A 39 -12.71 6.71 -14.86
C GLU A 39 -12.70 5.81 -16.11
N GLU A 40 -12.05 6.24 -17.18
CA GLU A 40 -11.81 5.41 -18.39
C GLU A 40 -10.66 4.43 -18.20
N ILE A 41 -9.91 4.58 -17.10
CA ILE A 41 -8.72 3.78 -16.78
C ILE A 41 -8.97 2.88 -15.59
N LEU A 42 -9.46 3.45 -14.49
CA LEU A 42 -9.94 2.73 -13.31
C LEU A 42 -11.40 3.10 -13.04
N THR A 43 -12.21 2.13 -12.66
CA THR A 43 -13.58 2.39 -12.22
C THR A 43 -13.59 3.19 -10.91
N SER A 44 -14.66 3.91 -10.62
CA SER A 44 -14.78 4.74 -9.41
C SER A 44 -14.62 3.92 -8.13
N ASP A 45 -15.21 2.73 -8.09
CA ASP A 45 -15.09 1.78 -6.98
C ASP A 45 -13.67 1.20 -6.82
N ALA A 46 -12.93 1.01 -7.92
CA ALA A 46 -11.52 0.66 -7.86
C ALA A 46 -10.67 1.77 -7.24
N ILE A 47 -10.93 3.02 -7.60
CA ILE A 47 -10.27 4.19 -7.01
C ILE A 47 -10.61 4.30 -5.52
N ASP A 48 -11.88 4.11 -5.16
CA ASP A 48 -12.33 4.15 -3.76
C ASP A 48 -11.68 3.04 -2.92
N LEU A 49 -11.55 1.85 -3.47
CA LEU A 49 -10.88 0.72 -2.82
C LEU A 49 -9.40 1.03 -2.52
N LEU A 50 -8.66 1.54 -3.50
CA LEU A 50 -7.27 1.95 -3.32
C LEU A 50 -7.16 3.07 -2.28
N ALA A 51 -8.02 4.09 -2.36
CA ALA A 51 -8.02 5.21 -1.43
C ALA A 51 -8.34 4.78 0.01
N ALA A 52 -9.22 3.80 0.19
CA ALA A 52 -9.57 3.28 1.51
C ALA A 52 -8.43 2.47 2.15
N LYS A 53 -7.68 1.71 1.36
CA LYS A 53 -6.65 0.79 1.87
C LYS A 53 -5.27 1.44 2.00
N LEU A 54 -4.91 2.37 1.13
CA LEU A 54 -3.56 2.93 1.05
C LEU A 54 -3.45 4.25 1.82
N ARG A 55 -2.26 4.51 2.36
CA ARG A 55 -2.00 5.66 3.25
C ARG A 55 -0.91 6.60 2.75
N THR A 56 0.03 6.10 1.95
CA THR A 56 1.19 6.86 1.51
C THR A 56 1.25 7.00 0.00
N PRO A 57 1.89 8.07 -0.53
CA PRO A 57 2.12 8.22 -1.96
C PRO A 57 2.83 7.03 -2.59
N LEU A 58 3.80 6.44 -1.88
CA LEU A 58 4.54 5.28 -2.36
C LEU A 58 3.63 4.05 -2.53
N GLN A 59 2.78 3.77 -1.54
CA GLN A 59 1.80 2.69 -1.64
C GLN A 59 0.87 2.89 -2.84
N VAL A 60 0.34 4.11 -2.98
CA VAL A 60 -0.56 4.44 -4.11
C VAL A 60 0.13 4.21 -5.44
N GLN A 61 1.35 4.71 -5.63
CA GLN A 61 2.08 4.55 -6.89
C GLN A 61 2.35 3.08 -7.22
N GLN A 62 2.82 2.30 -6.24
CA GLN A 62 3.09 0.88 -6.43
C GLN A 62 1.83 0.09 -6.80
N HIS A 63 0.76 0.25 -6.04
CA HIS A 63 -0.48 -0.50 -6.28
C HIS A 63 -1.20 -0.06 -7.54
N LEU A 64 -1.14 1.24 -7.86
CA LEU A 64 -1.68 1.75 -9.11
C LEU A 64 -0.95 1.16 -10.32
N ALA A 65 0.39 1.12 -10.29
CA ALA A 65 1.19 0.51 -11.35
C ALA A 65 0.84 -0.97 -11.55
N LEU A 66 0.74 -1.74 -10.46
CA LEU A 66 0.37 -3.16 -10.50
C LEU A 66 -1.07 -3.39 -11.00
N ALA A 67 -2.02 -2.54 -10.59
CA ALA A 67 -3.39 -2.62 -11.06
C ALA A 67 -3.49 -2.34 -12.57
N LEU A 68 -2.75 -1.35 -13.07
CA LEU A 68 -2.69 -1.03 -14.49
C LEU A 68 -2.01 -2.13 -15.32
N GLU A 69 -0.92 -2.70 -14.81
CA GLU A 69 -0.25 -3.86 -15.43
C GLU A 69 -1.19 -5.07 -15.46
N GLY A 70 -1.85 -5.37 -14.34
CA GLY A 70 -2.83 -6.45 -14.26
C GLY A 70 -3.99 -6.26 -15.24
N GLY A 71 -4.51 -5.04 -15.36
CA GLY A 71 -5.55 -4.69 -16.33
C GLY A 71 -5.08 -4.87 -17.76
N TYR A 72 -3.86 -4.43 -18.08
CA TYR A 72 -3.27 -4.62 -19.38
C TYR A 72 -3.13 -6.12 -19.75
N LEU A 73 -2.61 -6.92 -18.84
CA LEU A 73 -2.45 -8.37 -19.04
C LEU A 73 -3.78 -9.11 -19.15
N ALA A 74 -4.78 -8.67 -18.42
CA ALA A 74 -6.14 -9.24 -18.49
C ALA A 74 -6.97 -8.72 -19.66
N GLY A 75 -6.51 -7.68 -20.36
CA GLY A 75 -7.30 -7.00 -21.39
C GLY A 75 -8.50 -6.23 -20.84
N GLU A 76 -8.43 -5.83 -19.55
CA GLU A 76 -9.52 -5.16 -18.84
C GLU A 76 -9.29 -3.65 -18.76
N LYS A 77 -10.21 -2.88 -19.36
CA LYS A 77 -10.20 -1.42 -19.33
C LYS A 77 -11.63 -0.89 -19.38
N PRO A 78 -12.09 -0.13 -18.38
CA PRO A 78 -11.37 0.29 -17.16
C PRO A 78 -11.07 -0.86 -16.22
N VAL A 79 -10.01 -0.72 -15.42
CA VAL A 79 -9.65 -1.69 -14.38
C VAL A 79 -10.68 -1.65 -13.27
N THR A 80 -11.23 -2.80 -12.90
CA THR A 80 -12.29 -2.91 -11.90
C THR A 80 -11.75 -3.08 -10.47
N ALA A 81 -12.60 -2.85 -9.47
CA ALA A 81 -12.28 -3.12 -8.07
C ALA A 81 -11.93 -4.60 -7.83
N ALA A 82 -12.59 -5.53 -8.52
CA ALA A 82 -12.30 -6.96 -8.41
C ALA A 82 -10.88 -7.30 -8.86
N LEU A 83 -10.41 -6.70 -9.96
CA LEU A 83 -9.04 -6.86 -10.42
C LEU A 83 -8.04 -6.24 -9.45
N VAL A 84 -8.31 -5.03 -8.95
CA VAL A 84 -7.49 -4.38 -7.93
C VAL A 84 -7.36 -5.26 -6.69
N GLU A 85 -8.46 -5.84 -6.21
CA GLU A 85 -8.44 -6.73 -5.06
C GLU A 85 -7.63 -8.00 -5.31
N SER A 86 -7.74 -8.58 -6.51
CA SER A 86 -6.91 -9.71 -6.93
C SER A 86 -5.42 -9.37 -6.94
N VAL A 87 -5.06 -8.18 -7.45
CA VAL A 87 -3.66 -7.70 -7.45
C VAL A 87 -3.16 -7.48 -6.03
N LEU A 88 -3.96 -6.84 -5.19
CA LEU A 88 -3.65 -6.65 -3.77
C LEU A 88 -3.44 -7.99 -3.04
N SER A 89 -4.16 -9.04 -3.38
CA SER A 89 -4.03 -10.35 -2.75
C SER A 89 -2.83 -11.17 -3.23
N ARG A 90 -2.36 -10.97 -4.46
CA ARG A 90 -1.25 -11.75 -5.05
C ARG A 90 0.14 -11.35 -4.53
N GLN A 91 0.28 -10.21 -3.89
CA GLN A 91 1.58 -9.69 -3.45
C GLN A 91 2.18 -10.41 -2.23
N LEU A 92 1.53 -11.45 -1.72
CA LEU A 92 2.04 -12.20 -0.57
C LEU A 92 3.33 -12.98 -0.88
N ASP A 93 3.52 -13.41 -2.12
CA ASP A 93 4.70 -14.20 -2.50
C ASP A 93 6.00 -13.38 -2.51
N ASP A 94 5.89 -12.05 -2.65
CA ASP A 94 7.02 -11.12 -2.67
C ASP A 94 7.11 -10.24 -1.41
N LEU A 95 6.34 -10.57 -0.37
CA LEU A 95 6.21 -9.74 0.82
C LEU A 95 7.54 -9.58 1.58
N GLU A 96 8.25 -10.67 1.84
CA GLU A 96 9.53 -10.63 2.57
C GLU A 96 10.62 -9.87 1.79
N PRO A 97 10.86 -10.12 0.48
CA PRO A 97 11.79 -9.34 -0.31
C PRO A 97 11.45 -7.86 -0.37
N THR A 98 10.17 -7.53 -0.51
CA THR A 98 9.70 -6.15 -0.56
C THR A 98 9.96 -5.43 0.76
N LEU A 99 9.56 -6.00 1.88
CA LEU A 99 9.80 -5.43 3.21
C LEU A 99 11.30 -5.29 3.52
N THR A 100 12.10 -6.30 3.19
CA THR A 100 13.56 -6.28 3.38
C THR A 100 14.21 -5.16 2.57
N ARG A 101 13.78 -4.96 1.33
CA ARG A 101 14.27 -3.86 0.47
C ARG A 101 14.00 -2.48 1.08
N HIS A 102 12.89 -2.33 1.78
CA HIS A 102 12.52 -1.11 2.49
C HIS A 102 13.05 -1.04 3.94
N GLY A 103 13.93 -1.97 4.34
CA GLY A 103 14.60 -1.96 5.63
C GLY A 103 13.83 -2.62 6.78
N TYR A 104 12.68 -3.23 6.52
CA TYR A 104 11.92 -3.96 7.53
C TYR A 104 12.44 -5.39 7.66
N ARG A 105 12.79 -5.78 8.89
CA ARG A 105 13.24 -7.13 9.23
C ARG A 105 12.16 -7.88 9.98
N LEU A 106 12.26 -9.20 10.01
CA LEU A 106 11.34 -10.06 10.76
C LEU A 106 11.13 -9.59 12.20
N LYS A 107 12.22 -9.15 12.88
CA LYS A 107 12.15 -8.64 14.25
C LYS A 107 11.29 -7.39 14.37
N ASP A 108 11.43 -6.47 13.42
CA ASP A 108 10.68 -5.21 13.40
C ASP A 108 9.18 -5.49 13.22
N MET A 109 8.84 -6.48 12.38
CA MET A 109 7.47 -6.92 12.14
C MET A 109 6.84 -7.57 13.39
N VAL A 110 7.61 -8.39 14.09
CA VAL A 110 7.19 -9.03 15.36
C VAL A 110 6.85 -7.98 16.41
N GLU A 111 7.74 -6.99 16.59
CA GLU A 111 7.57 -5.94 17.60
C GLU A 111 6.41 -4.98 17.21
N GLN A 112 6.34 -4.57 15.95
CA GLN A 112 5.37 -3.57 15.49
C GLN A 112 3.93 -4.10 15.44
N PHE A 113 3.76 -5.38 15.11
CA PHE A 113 2.42 -5.97 14.91
C PHE A 113 1.99 -6.90 16.05
N ASP A 114 2.80 -6.99 17.11
CA ASP A 114 2.54 -7.89 18.24
C ASP A 114 2.20 -9.32 17.76
N ALA A 115 2.99 -9.79 16.82
CA ALA A 115 2.83 -11.10 16.21
C ALA A 115 3.94 -12.04 16.67
N LYS A 116 3.66 -13.33 16.70
CA LYS A 116 4.70 -14.32 17.02
C LYS A 116 5.70 -14.45 15.86
N PRO A 117 6.99 -14.69 16.13
CA PRO A 117 7.98 -14.92 15.07
C PRO A 117 7.59 -16.05 14.10
N SER A 118 6.88 -17.07 14.60
CA SER A 118 6.34 -18.17 13.79
C SER A 118 5.22 -17.72 12.84
N GLU A 119 4.38 -16.77 13.28
CA GLU A 119 3.31 -16.21 12.44
C GLU A 119 3.89 -15.38 11.29
N ILE A 120 4.88 -14.53 11.57
CA ILE A 120 5.53 -13.72 10.53
C ILE A 120 6.27 -14.60 9.53
N ARG A 121 6.95 -15.67 9.97
CA ARG A 121 7.57 -16.64 9.05
C ARG A 121 6.53 -17.38 8.21
N ALA A 122 5.41 -17.81 8.82
CA ALA A 122 4.31 -18.45 8.13
C ALA A 122 3.64 -17.50 7.12
N LEU A 123 3.54 -16.21 7.45
CA LEU A 123 3.06 -15.17 6.54
C LEU A 123 3.99 -15.06 5.32
N PHE A 124 5.31 -14.97 5.53
CA PHE A 124 6.29 -14.86 4.45
C PHE A 124 6.37 -16.10 3.56
N SER A 125 6.09 -17.27 4.11
CA SER A 125 6.05 -18.53 3.36
C SER A 125 4.65 -18.88 2.82
N ASN A 126 3.71 -17.95 2.92
CA ASN A 126 2.30 -18.15 2.50
C ASN A 126 1.63 -19.39 3.15
N GLN A 127 2.00 -19.67 4.39
CA GLN A 127 1.51 -20.81 5.18
C GLN A 127 0.66 -20.41 6.39
N LEU A 128 0.41 -19.11 6.56
CA LEU A 128 -0.44 -18.59 7.63
C LEU A 128 -1.91 -18.77 7.26
N ASP A 129 -2.74 -18.94 8.29
CA ASP A 129 -4.19 -18.98 8.11
C ASP A 129 -4.71 -17.76 7.32
N PRO A 130 -5.61 -17.95 6.33
CA PRO A 130 -6.08 -16.87 5.46
C PRO A 130 -6.70 -15.68 6.21
N ALA A 131 -7.48 -15.94 7.27
CA ALA A 131 -8.09 -14.86 8.05
C ALA A 131 -7.03 -14.04 8.81
N ARG A 132 -6.03 -14.71 9.40
CA ARG A 132 -4.93 -14.06 10.08
C ARG A 132 -4.00 -13.33 9.11
N THR A 133 -3.79 -13.89 7.92
CA THR A 133 -3.06 -13.25 6.82
C THR A 133 -3.70 -11.92 6.42
N ALA A 134 -5.01 -11.91 6.20
CA ALA A 134 -5.76 -10.72 5.86
C ALA A 134 -5.67 -9.65 6.97
N GLU A 135 -5.86 -10.04 8.22
CA GLU A 135 -5.76 -9.15 9.38
C GLU A 135 -4.38 -8.49 9.48
N LEU A 136 -3.30 -9.26 9.44
CA LEU A 136 -1.94 -8.73 9.52
C LEU A 136 -1.64 -7.79 8.35
N ARG A 137 -2.05 -8.16 7.15
CA ARG A 137 -1.87 -7.35 5.96
C ARG A 137 -2.61 -6.01 6.04
N ASP A 138 -3.87 -6.02 6.45
CA ASP A 138 -4.65 -4.79 6.62
C ASP A 138 -4.01 -3.87 7.67
N ARG A 139 -3.47 -4.43 8.75
CA ARG A 139 -2.71 -3.68 9.76
C ARG A 139 -1.41 -3.10 9.18
N MET A 140 -0.68 -3.87 8.36
CA MET A 140 0.54 -3.40 7.69
C MET A 140 0.24 -2.25 6.72
N LEU A 141 -0.81 -2.39 5.91
CA LEU A 141 -1.25 -1.31 5.01
C LEU A 141 -1.68 -0.07 5.80
N ALA A 142 -2.41 -0.25 6.90
CA ALA A 142 -2.90 0.85 7.73
C ALA A 142 -1.79 1.68 8.38
N VAL A 143 -0.62 1.08 8.65
CA VAL A 143 0.56 1.81 9.15
C VAL A 143 1.48 2.31 8.03
N GLY A 144 1.09 2.10 6.78
CA GLY A 144 1.80 2.66 5.62
C GLY A 144 2.95 1.81 5.09
N LEU A 145 3.04 0.51 5.45
CA LEU A 145 4.06 -0.36 4.88
C LEU A 145 3.87 -0.47 3.35
N PRO A 146 4.96 -0.48 2.59
CA PRO A 146 4.94 -0.57 1.12
C PRO A 146 4.78 -2.02 0.65
N ILE A 147 3.62 -2.61 0.90
CA ILE A 147 3.28 -4.01 0.55
C ILE A 147 2.10 -4.07 -0.40
#